data_88f7b3c0f209566a105c94bea827c194
#
_entry.id   88f7b3c0f209566a105c94bea827c194
#
_cell.length_a   1.000
_cell.length_b   1.000
_cell.length_c   1.000
_cell.angle_alpha   90.00
_cell.angle_beta   90.00
_cell.angle_gamma   90.00
#
_symmetry.space_group_name_H-M   'P 1'
#
loop_
_entity.id
_entity.type
_entity.pdbx_description
1 polymer ?
#
loop_
_entity_poly.entity_id
_entity_poly.type
_entity_poly.pdbx_seq_one_letter_code
_entity_poly.pdbx_strand_id
1 'polypeptide(L)'
;MAVELVVVVVGVFIGVQASNWNAELETNAKARDFTERLRNDLREEAWSYEMQVSYFTQVHANAVRAADALEGLQPLSDEALLVAAYRATQYNSNVRRRATYDELTSTGEIGLVRDPALREIAMRTFTSEIFTEVVIKAQTSRYRAHFRELIPHDVQHTIAAACGDHLTPVGDYNAIVDALDYPCSTGLSAAAIAKSAAIVRGDPELLAALRLRIADLETDLANLTVFYKDDLRTPLQAIAKESR
;
A
#
# COMPACT_ATOMS: atom_id res chain seq x y z
N MET A 1 -1.20 -11.97 -71.91
CA MET A 1 -2.19 -11.13 -71.19
C MET A 1 -2.85 -11.82 -69.99
N ALA A 2 -3.55 -12.95 -70.10
CA ALA A 2 -4.24 -13.60 -68.94
C ALA A 2 -3.26 -14.10 -67.86
N VAL A 3 -2.11 -14.70 -68.23
CA VAL A 3 -1.09 -15.22 -67.29
C VAL A 3 -0.40 -14.09 -66.55
N GLU A 4 -0.08 -13.00 -67.20
CA GLU A 4 0.53 -11.82 -66.58
C GLU A 4 -0.37 -11.19 -65.54
N LEU A 5 -1.66 -11.10 -65.79
CA LEU A 5 -2.64 -10.62 -64.84
C LEU A 5 -2.73 -11.52 -63.59
N VAL A 6 -2.71 -12.83 -63.75
CA VAL A 6 -2.75 -13.80 -62.65
C VAL A 6 -1.48 -13.67 -61.80
N VAL A 7 -0.30 -13.55 -62.41
CA VAL A 7 0.96 -13.39 -61.66
C VAL A 7 0.97 -12.10 -60.82
N VAL A 8 0.45 -10.99 -61.36
CA VAL A 8 0.35 -9.72 -60.62
C VAL A 8 -0.63 -9.85 -59.43
N VAL A 9 -1.78 -10.43 -59.67
CA VAL A 9 -2.80 -10.63 -58.59
C VAL A 9 -2.24 -11.52 -57.47
N VAL A 10 -1.59 -12.63 -57.80
CA VAL A 10 -0.98 -13.53 -56.82
C VAL A 10 0.17 -12.80 -56.08
N GLY A 11 0.98 -12.03 -56.78
CA GLY A 11 2.07 -11.25 -56.14
C GLY A 11 1.55 -10.21 -55.15
N VAL A 12 0.48 -9.46 -55.48
CA VAL A 12 -0.17 -8.50 -54.58
C VAL A 12 -0.79 -9.22 -53.37
N PHE A 13 -1.47 -10.34 -53.62
CA PHE A 13 -2.07 -11.12 -52.54
C PHE A 13 -1.04 -11.63 -51.51
N ILE A 14 0.06 -12.21 -52.03
CA ILE A 14 1.17 -12.66 -51.15
C ILE A 14 1.78 -11.49 -50.37
N GLY A 15 1.97 -10.35 -51.02
CA GLY A 15 2.49 -9.13 -50.39
C GLY A 15 1.58 -8.65 -49.24
N VAL A 16 0.27 -8.60 -49.48
CA VAL A 16 -0.71 -8.23 -48.45
C VAL A 16 -0.72 -9.24 -47.29
N GLN A 17 -0.67 -10.55 -47.59
CA GLN A 17 -0.65 -11.57 -46.53
C GLN A 17 0.64 -11.50 -45.70
N ALA A 18 1.80 -11.29 -46.33
CA ALA A 18 3.07 -11.10 -45.62
C ALA A 18 3.03 -9.86 -44.72
N SER A 19 2.46 -8.74 -45.20
CA SER A 19 2.29 -7.52 -44.42
C SER A 19 1.38 -7.75 -43.22
N ASN A 20 0.21 -8.40 -43.41
CA ASN A 20 -0.72 -8.71 -42.35
C ASN A 20 -0.09 -9.63 -41.30
N TRP A 21 0.67 -10.61 -41.72
CA TRP A 21 1.37 -11.51 -40.80
C TRP A 21 2.41 -10.79 -39.94
N ASN A 22 3.21 -9.89 -40.54
CA ASN A 22 4.16 -9.07 -39.78
C ASN A 22 3.45 -8.16 -38.77
N ALA A 23 2.36 -7.52 -39.16
CA ALA A 23 1.57 -6.68 -38.26
C ALA A 23 0.96 -7.50 -37.10
N GLU A 24 0.55 -8.74 -37.37
CA GLU A 24 0.06 -9.66 -36.33
C GLU A 24 1.18 -10.09 -35.36
N LEU A 25 2.39 -10.37 -35.87
CA LEU A 25 3.56 -10.69 -35.03
C LEU A 25 3.94 -9.52 -34.12
N GLU A 26 3.95 -8.30 -34.63
CA GLU A 26 4.20 -7.09 -33.85
C GLU A 26 3.13 -6.88 -32.76
N THR A 27 1.85 -7.02 -33.13
CA THR A 27 0.72 -6.92 -32.18
C THR A 27 0.81 -7.99 -31.10
N ASN A 28 1.17 -9.22 -31.46
CA ASN A 28 1.32 -10.30 -30.49
C ASN A 28 2.54 -10.09 -29.58
N ALA A 29 3.62 -9.52 -30.07
CA ALA A 29 4.78 -9.17 -29.26
C ALA A 29 4.43 -8.06 -28.26
N LYS A 30 3.75 -7.01 -28.73
CA LYS A 30 3.27 -5.89 -27.91
C LYS A 30 2.28 -6.37 -26.83
N ALA A 31 1.35 -7.25 -27.19
CA ALA A 31 0.39 -7.85 -26.26
C ALA A 31 1.07 -8.64 -25.13
N ARG A 32 2.13 -9.41 -25.46
CA ARG A 32 2.91 -10.14 -24.44
C ARG A 32 3.64 -9.19 -23.50
N ASP A 33 4.32 -8.18 -24.05
CA ASP A 33 5.05 -7.19 -23.25
C ASP A 33 4.12 -6.47 -22.27
N PHE A 34 3.00 -5.93 -22.74
CA PHE A 34 2.04 -5.26 -21.87
C PHE A 34 1.44 -6.19 -20.81
N THR A 35 1.16 -7.44 -21.17
CA THR A 35 0.62 -8.42 -20.21
C THR A 35 1.63 -8.72 -19.09
N GLU A 36 2.91 -8.86 -19.44
CA GLU A 36 3.97 -9.10 -18.46
C GLU A 36 4.20 -7.89 -17.55
N ARG A 37 4.29 -6.69 -18.14
CA ARG A 37 4.42 -5.44 -17.37
C ARG A 37 3.26 -5.23 -16.42
N LEU A 38 2.02 -5.43 -16.89
CA LEU A 38 0.82 -5.29 -16.06
C LEU A 38 0.79 -6.31 -14.90
N ARG A 39 1.21 -7.56 -15.15
CA ARG A 39 1.35 -8.56 -14.07
C ARG A 39 2.40 -8.15 -13.04
N ASN A 40 3.52 -7.60 -13.47
CA ASN A 40 4.55 -7.12 -12.56
C ASN A 40 4.05 -5.95 -11.72
N ASP A 41 3.36 -4.98 -12.32
CA ASP A 41 2.73 -3.88 -11.61
C ASP A 41 1.72 -4.40 -10.56
N LEU A 42 0.89 -5.37 -10.93
CA LEU A 42 -0.09 -5.97 -10.00
C LEU A 42 0.54 -6.81 -8.89
N ARG A 43 1.71 -7.43 -9.11
CA ARG A 43 2.48 -8.09 -8.02
C ARG A 43 3.00 -7.09 -7.00
N GLU A 44 3.49 -5.95 -7.46
CA GLU A 44 3.90 -4.86 -6.55
C GLU A 44 2.70 -4.28 -5.80
N GLU A 45 1.54 -4.12 -6.45
CA GLU A 45 0.29 -3.70 -5.79
C GLU A 45 -0.19 -4.75 -4.76
N ALA A 46 -0.05 -6.03 -5.04
CA ALA A 46 -0.36 -7.10 -4.10
C ALA A 46 0.50 -7.01 -2.83
N TRP A 47 1.81 -6.80 -3.00
CA TRP A 47 2.71 -6.57 -1.87
C TRP A 47 2.32 -5.29 -1.12
N SER A 48 2.05 -4.20 -1.83
CA SER A 48 1.64 -2.92 -1.23
C SER A 48 0.36 -3.05 -0.41
N TYR A 49 -0.58 -3.88 -0.87
CA TYR A 49 -1.81 -4.18 -0.13
C TYR A 49 -1.51 -4.85 1.21
N GLU A 50 -0.73 -5.93 1.19
CA GLU A 50 -0.37 -6.66 2.41
C GLU A 50 0.50 -5.81 3.35
N MET A 51 1.39 -4.98 2.80
CA MET A 51 2.14 -4.00 3.58
C MET A 51 1.20 -3.04 4.31
N GLN A 52 0.19 -2.51 3.63
CA GLN A 52 -0.77 -1.59 4.24
C GLN A 52 -1.59 -2.26 5.34
N VAL A 53 -2.09 -3.47 5.10
CA VAL A 53 -2.82 -4.26 6.12
C VAL A 53 -1.94 -4.53 7.34
N SER A 54 -0.72 -5.03 7.14
CA SER A 54 0.22 -5.32 8.22
C SER A 54 0.59 -4.08 9.01
N TYR A 55 0.92 -3.00 8.31
CA TYR A 55 1.32 -1.74 8.92
C TYR A 55 0.22 -1.12 9.79
N PHE A 56 -1.01 -1.01 9.26
CA PHE A 56 -2.13 -0.47 10.03
C PHE A 56 -2.55 -1.39 11.19
N THR A 57 -2.34 -2.70 11.08
CA THR A 57 -2.50 -3.62 12.21
C THR A 57 -1.50 -3.30 13.33
N GLN A 58 -0.24 -3.00 12.98
CA GLN A 58 0.78 -2.61 13.95
C GLN A 58 0.49 -1.24 14.57
N VAL A 59 0.02 -0.26 13.78
CA VAL A 59 -0.44 1.05 14.28
C VAL A 59 -1.60 0.88 15.25
N HIS A 60 -2.60 0.06 14.89
CA HIS A 60 -3.76 -0.23 15.75
C HIS A 60 -3.34 -0.87 17.06
N ALA A 61 -2.47 -1.88 17.03
CA ALA A 61 -1.97 -2.53 18.24
C ALA A 61 -1.26 -1.55 19.18
N ASN A 62 -0.46 -0.62 18.64
CA ASN A 62 0.18 0.43 19.42
C ASN A 62 -0.83 1.44 19.97
N ALA A 63 -1.86 1.80 19.20
CA ALA A 63 -2.92 2.69 19.64
C ALA A 63 -3.72 2.09 20.82
N VAL A 64 -4.07 0.81 20.74
CA VAL A 64 -4.75 0.08 21.82
C VAL A 64 -3.86 0.01 23.07
N ARG A 65 -2.59 -0.38 22.93
CA ARG A 65 -1.64 -0.42 24.07
C ARG A 65 -1.51 0.93 24.77
N ALA A 66 -1.41 2.02 24.00
CA ALA A 66 -1.34 3.36 24.56
C ALA A 66 -2.63 3.75 25.28
N ALA A 67 -3.81 3.45 24.71
CA ALA A 67 -5.10 3.73 25.30
C ALA A 67 -5.31 2.94 26.61
N ASP A 68 -5.03 1.64 26.61
CA ASP A 68 -5.12 0.77 27.80
C ASP A 68 -4.25 1.28 28.95
N ALA A 69 -3.03 1.76 28.63
CA ALA A 69 -2.14 2.34 29.63
C ALA A 69 -2.66 3.66 30.18
N LEU A 70 -3.24 4.52 29.34
CA LEU A 70 -3.84 5.81 29.75
C LEU A 70 -5.14 5.63 30.56
N GLU A 71 -5.88 4.56 30.28
CA GLU A 71 -7.09 4.21 31.01
C GLU A 71 -6.83 3.38 32.30
N GLY A 72 -5.56 3.01 32.53
CA GLY A 72 -5.17 2.23 33.71
C GLY A 72 -5.50 0.74 33.62
N LEU A 73 -5.83 0.23 32.44
CA LEU A 73 -6.18 -1.18 32.21
C LEU A 73 -4.90 -2.05 32.14
N GLN A 74 -3.87 -1.57 31.43
CA GLN A 74 -2.58 -2.25 31.33
C GLN A 74 -1.44 -1.25 31.48
N PRO A 75 -0.73 -1.23 32.61
CA PRO A 75 0.32 -0.25 32.87
C PRO A 75 1.52 -0.47 31.93
N LEU A 76 2.02 0.61 31.34
CA LEU A 76 3.26 0.66 30.59
C LEU A 76 4.31 1.51 31.33
N SER A 77 5.60 1.21 31.12
CA SER A 77 6.67 2.13 31.47
C SER A 77 6.51 3.44 30.68
N ASP A 78 7.09 4.52 31.17
CA ASP A 78 7.04 5.83 30.52
C ASP A 78 7.57 5.78 29.08
N GLU A 79 8.68 5.08 28.84
CA GLU A 79 9.26 4.91 27.52
C GLU A 79 8.33 4.09 26.60
N ALA A 80 7.81 2.97 27.08
CA ALA A 80 6.91 2.12 26.31
C ALA A 80 5.61 2.86 25.94
N LEU A 81 5.05 3.68 26.85
CA LEU A 81 3.90 4.52 26.57
C LEU A 81 4.22 5.54 25.47
N LEU A 82 5.36 6.24 25.56
CA LEU A 82 5.75 7.22 24.55
C LEU A 82 5.94 6.59 23.16
N VAL A 83 6.58 5.43 23.09
CA VAL A 83 6.77 4.69 21.84
C VAL A 83 5.43 4.25 21.27
N ALA A 84 4.55 3.66 22.08
CA ALA A 84 3.22 3.23 21.62
C ALA A 84 2.37 4.42 21.15
N ALA A 85 2.37 5.51 21.92
CA ALA A 85 1.66 6.74 21.57
C ALA A 85 2.20 7.38 20.27
N TYR A 86 3.52 7.39 20.07
CA TYR A 86 4.14 7.84 18.82
C TYR A 86 3.75 6.95 17.65
N ARG A 87 3.87 5.61 17.78
CA ARG A 87 3.54 4.65 16.72
C ARG A 87 2.08 4.69 16.32
N ALA A 88 1.17 5.01 17.24
CA ALA A 88 -0.25 5.25 16.96
C ALA A 88 -0.49 6.45 16.01
N THR A 89 0.47 7.39 15.93
CA THR A 89 0.40 8.53 14.99
C THR A 89 0.83 8.17 13.57
N GLN A 90 1.43 7.00 13.34
CA GLN A 90 2.09 6.69 12.08
C GLN A 90 1.11 6.31 10.97
N TYR A 91 1.57 6.44 9.72
CA TYR A 91 0.89 6.01 8.51
C TYR A 91 1.95 5.58 7.49
N ASN A 92 1.57 4.70 6.60
CA ASN A 92 2.40 4.28 5.48
C ASN A 92 1.72 4.65 4.17
N SER A 93 2.46 5.26 3.24
CA SER A 93 1.97 5.57 1.90
C SER A 93 2.89 4.93 0.86
N ASN A 94 2.31 4.15 -0.03
CA ASN A 94 3.03 3.53 -1.12
C ASN A 94 2.75 4.25 -2.44
N VAL A 95 3.77 4.36 -3.28
CA VAL A 95 3.60 4.86 -4.65
C VAL A 95 2.91 3.78 -5.47
N ARG A 96 1.74 4.08 -6.02
CA ARG A 96 0.97 3.17 -6.85
C ARG A 96 1.69 2.85 -8.17
N ARG A 97 1.75 1.59 -8.53
CA ARG A 97 2.40 1.09 -9.76
C ARG A 97 1.38 0.97 -10.89
N ARG A 98 0.87 2.10 -11.37
CA ARG A 98 -0.22 2.15 -12.35
C ARG A 98 0.20 2.54 -13.78
N ALA A 99 1.51 2.70 -14.03
CA ALA A 99 1.99 3.25 -15.30
C ALA A 99 1.56 2.42 -16.52
N THR A 100 1.65 1.10 -16.45
CA THR A 100 1.22 0.21 -17.55
C THR A 100 -0.30 0.28 -17.78
N TYR A 101 -1.08 0.30 -16.70
CA TYR A 101 -2.53 0.43 -16.80
C TYR A 101 -2.94 1.78 -17.40
N ASP A 102 -2.32 2.86 -16.98
CA ASP A 102 -2.59 4.21 -17.51
C ASP A 102 -2.19 4.32 -18.98
N GLU A 103 -1.06 3.74 -19.40
CA GLU A 103 -0.64 3.67 -20.79
C GLU A 103 -1.68 2.92 -21.63
N LEU A 104 -2.08 1.71 -21.23
CA LEU A 104 -3.06 0.89 -21.94
C LEU A 104 -4.44 1.54 -22.04
N THR A 105 -4.88 2.25 -21.01
CA THR A 105 -6.19 2.90 -21.00
C THR A 105 -6.19 4.21 -21.79
N SER A 106 -5.13 5.02 -21.68
CA SER A 106 -5.01 6.29 -22.40
C SER A 106 -4.85 6.11 -23.90
N THR A 107 -4.19 5.02 -24.35
CA THR A 107 -4.06 4.68 -25.78
C THR A 107 -5.22 3.87 -26.33
N GLY A 108 -6.17 3.42 -25.48
CA GLY A 108 -7.26 2.53 -25.88
C GLY A 108 -6.83 1.08 -26.16
N GLU A 109 -5.63 0.71 -25.75
CA GLU A 109 -5.00 -0.58 -26.06
C GLU A 109 -5.19 -1.65 -24.97
N ILE A 110 -6.05 -1.41 -23.98
CA ILE A 110 -6.33 -2.39 -22.90
C ILE A 110 -6.74 -3.78 -23.42
N GLY A 111 -7.31 -3.84 -24.63
CA GLY A 111 -7.65 -5.08 -25.32
C GLY A 111 -6.44 -5.94 -25.73
N LEU A 112 -5.22 -5.40 -25.75
CA LEU A 112 -3.99 -6.17 -25.98
C LEU A 112 -3.73 -7.17 -24.84
N VAL A 113 -4.16 -6.87 -23.63
CA VAL A 113 -4.17 -7.82 -22.51
C VAL A 113 -5.34 -8.78 -22.75
N ARG A 114 -5.07 -9.94 -23.35
CA ARG A 114 -6.10 -10.89 -23.82
C ARG A 114 -6.84 -11.60 -22.70
N ASP A 115 -6.20 -11.73 -21.52
CA ASP A 115 -6.81 -12.34 -20.34
C ASP A 115 -7.84 -11.37 -19.72
N PRO A 116 -9.14 -11.69 -19.76
CA PRO A 116 -10.20 -10.83 -19.24
C PRO A 116 -10.16 -10.73 -17.71
N ALA A 117 -9.73 -11.80 -17.01
CA ALA A 117 -9.62 -11.78 -15.55
C ALA A 117 -8.51 -10.82 -15.11
N LEU A 118 -7.35 -10.84 -15.80
CA LEU A 118 -6.26 -9.91 -15.52
C LEU A 118 -6.67 -8.45 -15.77
N ARG A 119 -7.42 -8.17 -16.85
CA ARG A 119 -7.94 -6.82 -17.11
C ARG A 119 -8.90 -6.36 -16.01
N GLU A 120 -9.79 -7.24 -15.56
CA GLU A 120 -10.75 -6.94 -14.50
C GLU A 120 -10.05 -6.63 -13.16
N ILE A 121 -9.08 -7.47 -12.77
CA ILE A 121 -8.29 -7.23 -11.55
C ILE A 121 -7.55 -5.90 -11.65
N ALA A 122 -6.90 -5.61 -12.79
CA ALA A 122 -6.22 -4.34 -12.99
C ALA A 122 -7.17 -3.15 -12.87
N MET A 123 -8.33 -3.22 -13.52
CA MET A 123 -9.34 -2.18 -13.45
C MET A 123 -9.78 -1.94 -12.00
N ARG A 124 -10.21 -2.98 -11.28
CA ARG A 124 -10.64 -2.88 -9.88
C ARG A 124 -9.54 -2.30 -8.99
N THR A 125 -8.30 -2.77 -9.16
CA THR A 125 -7.16 -2.33 -8.35
C THR A 125 -6.84 -0.85 -8.60
N PHE A 126 -6.74 -0.42 -9.85
CA PHE A 126 -6.29 0.94 -10.19
C PHE A 126 -7.38 1.99 -10.15
N THR A 127 -8.66 1.61 -10.14
CA THR A 127 -9.79 2.53 -9.93
C THR A 127 -10.25 2.61 -8.47
N SER A 128 -9.80 1.70 -7.61
CA SER A 128 -10.15 1.74 -6.18
C SER A 128 -9.40 2.86 -5.46
N GLU A 129 -10.15 3.67 -4.71
CA GLU A 129 -9.61 4.78 -3.91
C GLU A 129 -9.26 4.36 -2.48
N ILE A 130 -9.63 3.14 -2.05
CA ILE A 130 -9.47 2.68 -0.66
C ILE A 130 -8.04 2.86 -0.14
N PHE A 131 -7.03 2.62 -0.97
CA PHE A 131 -5.63 2.79 -0.60
C PHE A 131 -5.27 4.24 -0.26
N THR A 132 -5.82 5.19 -1.03
CA THR A 132 -5.59 6.62 -0.84
C THR A 132 -6.39 7.14 0.35
N GLU A 133 -7.64 6.72 0.48
CA GLU A 133 -8.53 7.14 1.56
C GLU A 133 -7.98 6.79 2.95
N VAL A 134 -7.54 5.54 3.14
CA VAL A 134 -6.96 5.08 4.41
C VAL A 134 -5.71 5.88 4.78
N VAL A 135 -4.86 6.19 3.81
CA VAL A 135 -3.65 7.01 4.03
C VAL A 135 -4.01 8.44 4.39
N ILE A 136 -4.94 9.07 3.66
CA ILE A 136 -5.36 10.46 3.92
C ILE A 136 -5.99 10.58 5.32
N LYS A 137 -6.88 9.68 5.71
CA LYS A 137 -7.46 9.65 7.07
C LYS A 137 -6.37 9.54 8.13
N ALA A 138 -5.37 8.69 7.92
CA ALA A 138 -4.28 8.52 8.85
C ALA A 138 -3.40 9.78 8.96
N GLN A 139 -3.06 10.40 7.83
CA GLN A 139 -2.29 11.64 7.79
C GLN A 139 -2.98 12.81 8.49
N THR A 140 -4.30 12.92 8.32
CA THR A 140 -5.12 14.02 8.81
C THR A 140 -5.81 13.71 10.15
N SER A 141 -5.47 12.58 10.80
CA SER A 141 -6.10 12.19 12.06
C SER A 141 -5.85 13.25 13.14
N ARG A 142 -6.92 13.57 13.89
CA ARG A 142 -6.87 14.50 15.03
C ARG A 142 -5.82 14.05 16.05
N TYR A 143 -5.71 12.76 16.32
CA TYR A 143 -4.73 12.21 17.25
C TYR A 143 -3.29 12.54 16.84
N ARG A 144 -2.97 12.32 15.56
CA ARG A 144 -1.64 12.63 15.02
C ARG A 144 -1.32 14.11 15.15
N ALA A 145 -2.25 15.00 14.78
CA ALA A 145 -2.06 16.44 14.89
C ALA A 145 -1.81 16.85 16.34
N HIS A 146 -2.68 16.41 17.24
CA HIS A 146 -2.63 16.78 18.65
C HIS A 146 -1.38 16.25 19.37
N PHE A 147 -0.98 14.98 19.12
CA PHE A 147 0.27 14.43 19.64
C PHE A 147 1.49 15.26 19.20
N ARG A 148 1.52 15.68 17.94
CA ARG A 148 2.64 16.46 17.38
C ARG A 148 2.71 17.88 17.92
N GLU A 149 1.60 18.45 18.31
CA GLU A 149 1.52 19.75 18.98
C GLU A 149 2.02 19.68 20.43
N LEU A 150 1.72 18.58 21.14
CA LEU A 150 2.02 18.42 22.56
C LEU A 150 3.46 18.01 22.86
N ILE A 151 4.02 17.10 22.07
CA ILE A 151 5.32 16.51 22.36
C ILE A 151 6.45 17.35 21.75
N PRO A 152 7.52 17.68 22.52
CA PRO A 152 8.64 18.45 22.01
C PRO A 152 9.26 17.83 20.76
N HIS A 153 9.68 18.69 19.83
CA HIS A 153 10.21 18.27 18.51
C HIS A 153 11.42 17.34 18.63
N ASP A 154 12.36 17.64 19.53
CA ASP A 154 13.56 16.84 19.77
C ASP A 154 13.22 15.43 20.26
N VAL A 155 12.21 15.30 21.14
CA VAL A 155 11.69 14.00 21.60
C VAL A 155 11.07 13.24 20.44
N GLN A 156 10.20 13.87 19.63
CA GLN A 156 9.60 13.23 18.46
C GLN A 156 10.67 12.77 17.47
N HIS A 157 11.67 13.61 17.19
CA HIS A 157 12.76 13.28 16.27
C HIS A 157 13.57 12.06 16.76
N THR A 158 13.89 12.03 18.06
CA THR A 158 14.65 10.92 18.64
C THR A 158 13.86 9.62 18.62
N ILE A 159 12.56 9.64 18.96
CA ILE A 159 11.69 8.45 18.86
C ILE A 159 11.59 8.00 17.40
N ALA A 160 11.40 8.91 16.45
CA ALA A 160 11.33 8.59 15.03
C ALA A 160 12.59 7.87 14.52
N ALA A 161 13.76 8.35 14.95
CA ALA A 161 15.04 7.78 14.53
C ALA A 161 15.33 6.39 15.13
N ALA A 162 14.90 6.14 16.38
CA ALA A 162 15.23 4.90 17.10
C ALA A 162 14.09 3.87 17.07
N CYS A 163 12.84 4.29 16.99
CA CYS A 163 11.64 3.47 17.16
C CYS A 163 10.59 3.71 16.06
N GLY A 164 10.94 4.43 15.00
CA GLY A 164 10.07 4.70 13.84
C GLY A 164 10.02 3.55 12.85
N ASP A 165 9.63 3.87 11.62
CA ASP A 165 9.42 2.90 10.56
C ASP A 165 10.74 2.23 10.11
N HIS A 166 10.70 0.91 9.93
CA HIS A 166 11.73 0.21 9.18
C HIS A 166 11.51 0.35 7.68
N LEU A 167 12.61 0.50 6.93
CA LEU A 167 12.56 0.44 5.49
C LEU A 167 12.25 -1.00 5.05
N THR A 168 11.13 -1.17 4.36
CA THR A 168 10.67 -2.46 3.84
C THR A 168 10.86 -2.52 2.33
N PRO A 169 11.75 -3.38 1.80
CA PRO A 169 11.93 -3.54 0.36
C PRO A 169 10.66 -4.04 -0.31
N VAL A 170 10.30 -3.47 -1.47
CA VAL A 170 9.13 -3.91 -2.25
C VAL A 170 9.28 -5.39 -2.62
N GLY A 171 8.23 -6.16 -2.37
CA GLY A 171 8.20 -7.61 -2.62
C GLY A 171 8.71 -8.47 -1.46
N ASP A 172 9.28 -7.89 -0.41
CA ASP A 172 9.68 -8.63 0.80
C ASP A 172 8.51 -8.73 1.79
N TYR A 173 7.81 -9.85 1.74
CA TYR A 173 6.69 -10.15 2.64
C TYR A 173 7.12 -10.47 4.08
N ASN A 174 8.40 -10.78 4.31
CA ASN A 174 8.89 -11.00 5.67
C ASN A 174 9.20 -9.69 6.38
N ALA A 175 9.71 -8.70 5.64
CA ALA A 175 10.05 -7.40 6.20
C ALA A 175 8.82 -6.58 6.67
N ILE A 176 7.61 -6.87 6.16
CA ILE A 176 6.41 -6.11 6.55
C ILE A 176 5.92 -6.45 7.96
N VAL A 177 6.33 -7.58 8.53
CA VAL A 177 5.87 -8.05 9.85
C VAL A 177 6.36 -7.14 10.97
N ASP A 178 7.58 -6.64 10.85
CA ASP A 178 8.24 -5.77 11.83
C ASP A 178 8.47 -4.35 11.29
N ALA A 179 7.60 -3.88 10.40
CA ALA A 179 7.75 -2.57 9.77
C ALA A 179 7.68 -1.40 10.76
N LEU A 180 6.90 -1.56 11.84
CA LEU A 180 6.72 -0.55 12.88
C LEU A 180 6.78 -1.14 14.29
N ASP A 181 6.22 -2.33 14.53
CA ASP A 181 6.05 -2.88 15.89
C ASP A 181 7.15 -3.89 16.24
N TYR A 182 8.31 -3.38 16.60
CA TYR A 182 9.50 -4.12 16.99
C TYR A 182 10.07 -3.59 18.32
N PRO A 183 10.84 -4.40 19.07
CA PRO A 183 11.51 -3.95 20.29
C PRO A 183 12.52 -2.84 19.99
N CYS A 184 12.42 -1.72 20.70
CA CYS A 184 13.36 -0.60 20.55
C CYS A 184 13.58 0.12 21.88
N SER A 185 14.64 0.94 21.95
CA SER A 185 14.86 1.93 23.01
C SER A 185 15.09 3.28 22.33
N THR A 186 14.48 4.33 22.90
CA THR A 186 14.52 5.69 22.32
C THR A 186 15.88 6.36 22.46
N GLY A 187 16.69 5.93 23.47
CA GLY A 187 17.94 6.62 23.82
C GLY A 187 17.76 7.98 24.49
N LEU A 188 16.51 8.37 24.79
CA LEU A 188 16.20 9.61 25.53
C LEU A 188 16.67 9.51 26.99
N SER A 189 16.97 10.65 27.61
CA SER A 189 17.23 10.70 29.05
C SER A 189 15.98 10.35 29.85
N ALA A 190 16.16 9.75 31.04
CA ALA A 190 15.04 9.41 31.94
C ALA A 190 14.16 10.63 32.26
N ALA A 191 14.76 11.81 32.40
CA ALA A 191 14.02 13.05 32.65
C ALA A 191 13.16 13.48 31.45
N ALA A 192 13.65 13.35 30.21
CA ALA A 192 12.89 13.64 28.99
C ALA A 192 11.74 12.65 28.81
N ILE A 193 11.98 11.36 29.05
CA ILE A 193 10.98 10.29 29.02
C ILE A 193 9.86 10.60 30.03
N ALA A 194 10.21 10.81 31.32
CA ALA A 194 9.23 11.06 32.38
C ALA A 194 8.39 12.33 32.12
N LYS A 195 9.05 13.42 31.67
CA LYS A 195 8.35 14.67 31.33
C LYS A 195 7.35 14.46 30.20
N SER A 196 7.76 13.80 29.11
CA SER A 196 6.91 13.62 27.93
C SER A 196 5.77 12.62 28.20
N ALA A 197 6.05 11.57 28.99
CA ALA A 197 5.00 10.62 29.42
C ALA A 197 3.97 11.30 30.34
N ALA A 198 4.40 12.23 31.21
CA ALA A 198 3.49 13.01 32.05
C ALA A 198 2.59 13.90 31.20
N ILE A 199 3.09 14.51 30.12
CA ILE A 199 2.26 15.27 29.16
C ILE A 199 1.22 14.37 28.53
N VAL A 200 1.60 13.20 28.00
CA VAL A 200 0.67 12.23 27.38
C VAL A 200 -0.42 11.78 28.36
N ARG A 201 -0.06 11.50 29.64
CA ARG A 201 -1.04 11.09 30.66
C ARG A 201 -1.93 12.23 31.14
N GLY A 202 -1.42 13.45 31.13
CA GLY A 202 -2.14 14.62 31.64
C GLY A 202 -3.12 15.25 30.67
N ASP A 203 -3.15 14.82 29.41
CA ASP A 203 -3.99 15.42 28.37
C ASP A 203 -5.22 14.56 28.03
N PRO A 204 -6.42 14.94 28.50
CA PRO A 204 -7.65 14.18 28.24
C PRO A 204 -8.11 14.29 26.78
N GLU A 205 -7.73 15.33 26.04
CA GLU A 205 -8.09 15.48 24.63
C GLU A 205 -7.27 14.51 23.77
N LEU A 206 -6.02 14.26 24.14
CA LEU A 206 -5.19 13.26 23.47
C LEU A 206 -5.80 11.85 23.58
N LEU A 207 -6.26 11.46 24.77
CA LEU A 207 -6.93 10.17 24.96
C LEU A 207 -8.24 10.11 24.17
N ALA A 208 -9.04 11.17 24.16
CA ALA A 208 -10.27 11.21 23.36
C ALA A 208 -9.99 11.08 21.85
N ALA A 209 -8.95 11.76 21.35
CA ALA A 209 -8.51 11.65 19.97
C ALA A 209 -7.93 10.25 19.64
N LEU A 210 -7.25 9.60 20.60
CA LEU A 210 -6.72 8.25 20.45
C LEU A 210 -7.84 7.21 20.32
N ARG A 211 -8.90 7.33 21.11
CA ARG A 211 -10.10 6.47 20.98
C ARG A 211 -10.74 6.58 19.60
N LEU A 212 -10.88 7.81 19.08
CA LEU A 212 -11.35 8.02 17.71
C LEU A 212 -10.41 7.37 16.69
N ARG A 213 -9.09 7.54 16.88
CA ARG A 213 -8.08 6.92 16.00
C ARG A 213 -8.19 5.40 15.97
N ILE A 214 -8.46 4.75 17.11
CA ILE A 214 -8.66 3.29 17.20
C ILE A 214 -9.89 2.89 16.40
N ALA A 215 -11.03 3.56 16.58
CA ALA A 215 -12.26 3.27 15.84
C ALA A 215 -12.11 3.45 14.31
N ASP A 216 -11.38 4.50 13.89
CA ASP A 216 -11.04 4.72 12.47
C ASP A 216 -10.17 3.59 11.91
N LEU A 217 -9.14 3.16 12.66
CA LEU A 217 -8.25 2.07 12.28
C LEU A 217 -8.99 0.72 12.18
N GLU A 218 -9.91 0.45 13.10
CA GLU A 218 -10.76 -0.75 13.06
C GLU A 218 -11.63 -0.77 11.80
N THR A 219 -12.23 0.38 11.47
CA THR A 219 -13.04 0.54 10.25
C THR A 219 -12.20 0.34 8.99
N ASP A 220 -11.03 0.98 8.93
CA ASP A 220 -10.14 0.89 7.76
C ASP A 220 -9.58 -0.53 7.60
N LEU A 221 -9.21 -1.21 8.68
CA LEU A 221 -8.79 -2.60 8.66
C LEU A 221 -9.92 -3.55 8.25
N ALA A 222 -11.16 -3.32 8.72
CA ALA A 222 -12.32 -4.08 8.28
C ALA A 222 -12.58 -3.89 6.78
N ASN A 223 -12.46 -2.66 6.27
CA ASN A 223 -12.55 -2.40 4.84
C ASN A 223 -11.51 -3.23 4.06
N LEU A 224 -10.25 -3.14 4.45
CA LEU A 224 -9.15 -3.83 3.76
C LEU A 224 -9.23 -5.36 3.88
N THR A 225 -9.69 -5.91 5.01
CA THR A 225 -9.59 -7.35 5.27
C THR A 225 -10.90 -8.12 5.09
N VAL A 226 -12.04 -7.44 5.10
CA VAL A 226 -13.37 -8.04 4.98
C VAL A 226 -14.09 -7.54 3.74
N PHE A 227 -14.34 -6.22 3.62
CA PHE A 227 -15.19 -5.70 2.55
C PHE A 227 -14.53 -5.75 1.18
N TYR A 228 -13.24 -5.43 1.06
CA TYR A 228 -12.48 -5.51 -0.19
C TYR A 228 -11.70 -6.82 -0.35
N LYS A 229 -11.97 -7.81 0.50
CA LYS A 229 -11.27 -9.10 0.47
C LYS A 229 -11.40 -9.80 -0.88
N ASP A 230 -12.64 -10.01 -1.33
CA ASP A 230 -12.91 -10.79 -2.54
C ASP A 230 -12.72 -9.97 -3.81
N ASP A 231 -12.93 -8.65 -3.73
CA ASP A 231 -12.79 -7.76 -4.88
C ASP A 231 -11.34 -7.36 -5.20
N LEU A 232 -10.48 -7.26 -4.19
CA LEU A 232 -9.10 -6.79 -4.35
C LEU A 232 -8.07 -7.75 -3.74
N ARG A 233 -8.17 -8.03 -2.44
CA ARG A 233 -7.11 -8.74 -1.71
C ARG A 233 -6.86 -10.14 -2.23
N THR A 234 -7.91 -10.96 -2.33
CA THR A 234 -7.80 -12.36 -2.79
C THR A 234 -7.29 -12.45 -4.22
N PRO A 235 -7.82 -11.69 -5.20
CA PRO A 235 -7.28 -11.68 -6.56
C PRO A 235 -5.82 -11.23 -6.65
N LEU A 236 -5.44 -10.17 -5.92
CA LEU A 236 -4.05 -9.70 -5.87
C LEU A 236 -3.11 -10.74 -5.27
N GLN A 237 -3.52 -11.44 -4.20
CA GLN A 237 -2.74 -12.53 -3.62
C GLN A 237 -2.57 -13.71 -4.59
N ALA A 238 -3.56 -13.99 -5.45
CA ALA A 238 -3.45 -15.01 -6.48
C ALA A 238 -2.37 -14.64 -7.50
N ILE A 239 -2.36 -13.40 -8.00
CA ILE A 239 -1.32 -12.90 -8.92
C ILE A 239 0.08 -12.94 -8.28
N ALA A 240 0.20 -12.60 -7.00
CA ALA A 240 1.48 -12.65 -6.30
C ALA A 240 2.06 -14.07 -6.21
N LYS A 241 1.22 -15.11 -6.21
CA LYS A 241 1.61 -16.53 -6.14
C LYS A 241 1.91 -17.14 -7.50
N GLU A 242 1.50 -16.51 -8.61
CA GLU A 242 1.86 -17.00 -9.94
C GLU A 242 3.38 -16.92 -10.10
N SER A 243 4.02 -18.08 -10.35
CA SER A 243 5.46 -18.17 -10.55
C SER A 243 5.90 -17.28 -11.74
N ARG A 244 7.06 -16.65 -11.58
CA ARG A 244 7.74 -15.94 -12.67
C ARG A 244 8.15 -16.90 -13.78
#